data_38fa0e18ab4c72c673244024cf3eea56
#
_entry.id   38fa0e18ab4c72c673244024cf3eea56
#
_cell.length_a   1.000
_cell.length_b   1.000
_cell.length_c   1.000
_cell.angle_alpha   90.00
_cell.angle_beta   90.00
_cell.angle_gamma   90.00
#
_symmetry.space_group_name_H-M   'P 1'
#
loop_
_entity.id
_entity.type
_entity.pdbx_description
1 polymer ?
#
loop_
_entity_poly.entity_id
_entity_poly.type
_entity_poly.pdbx_seq_one_letter_code
_entity_poly.pdbx_strand_id
1 'polypeptide(L)'
;MARSMPRLLVLGLLAAGVVLGRSQFSNAADKGVQVVADEAHRRVDITIDGKSFTSYIWPTSLKKPVLYPLITEDGVTVTRGYPLDPRPGERVDHPHHAGMWFNYGNVNGFDFWNNSDAIKPENRSKMGSIYQEKILSARSGPYRGELTVESEWITGTNQKILDETTRYVFTKRDDERVIDQITTLKALDHVVFNDDKEGLLGIRVASWLESSTEKGGVFTDANGTTTKVANAGSPGASGVYLTSEGKTGDQAWGTPGRWCTLTGSIEKKVVTVAIVDHPGNPGYPTYWHARGYGLFAANPLGRKVFDPSKPAFNYTIDKGQTATFRYRVLLYSHTVTPQEMNHEADAFAADYH
;
A
#
# COMPACT_ATOMS: atom_id res chain seq x y z
N MET A 1 -60.53 23.25 -64.38
CA MET A 1 -59.13 23.60 -64.23
C MET A 1 -58.58 22.78 -63.08
N ALA A 2 -57.93 21.65 -63.39
CA ALA A 2 -57.38 20.76 -62.39
C ALA A 2 -55.81 20.88 -62.45
N ARG A 3 -55.23 21.27 -61.33
CA ARG A 3 -53.73 21.27 -61.18
C ARG A 3 -53.31 20.00 -60.49
N SER A 4 -52.48 19.20 -61.20
CA SER A 4 -51.87 18.01 -60.78
C SER A 4 -50.68 18.35 -59.85
N MET A 5 -50.54 17.69 -58.65
CA MET A 5 -49.36 17.68 -57.79
C MET A 5 -48.50 16.46 -58.14
N PRO A 6 -47.18 16.58 -58.15
CA PRO A 6 -46.30 15.43 -58.34
C PRO A 6 -46.05 14.69 -57.00
N ARG A 7 -46.05 13.36 -57.08
CA ARG A 7 -45.66 12.44 -55.97
C ARG A 7 -44.17 12.46 -55.82
N LEU A 8 -43.66 12.79 -54.58
CA LEU A 8 -42.30 12.65 -54.16
C LEU A 8 -42.02 11.20 -53.74
N LEU A 9 -41.13 10.55 -54.46
CA LEU A 9 -40.60 9.23 -54.09
C LEU A 9 -39.50 9.40 -53.01
N VAL A 10 -39.73 8.88 -51.80
CA VAL A 10 -38.70 8.84 -50.75
C VAL A 10 -37.94 7.52 -50.88
N LEU A 11 -36.72 7.58 -51.34
CA LEU A 11 -35.75 6.45 -51.28
C LEU A 11 -35.22 6.32 -49.87
N GLY A 12 -35.57 5.25 -49.17
CA GLY A 12 -34.97 4.88 -47.90
C GLY A 12 -33.59 4.25 -48.11
N LEU A 13 -32.53 4.93 -47.67
CA LEU A 13 -31.21 4.32 -47.53
C LEU A 13 -31.16 3.50 -46.23
N LEU A 14 -31.10 2.17 -46.35
CA LEU A 14 -30.71 1.27 -45.29
C LEU A 14 -29.19 1.38 -45.10
N ALA A 15 -28.77 2.06 -44.04
CA ALA A 15 -27.38 2.00 -43.58
C ALA A 15 -27.17 0.70 -42.78
N ALA A 16 -26.52 -0.29 -43.38
CA ALA A 16 -26.04 -1.48 -42.70
C ALA A 16 -24.83 -1.07 -41.82
N GLY A 17 -25.04 -0.94 -40.51
CA GLY A 17 -24.00 -0.74 -39.53
C GLY A 17 -23.17 -1.99 -39.39
N VAL A 18 -21.96 -1.97 -39.94
CA VAL A 18 -20.95 -2.99 -39.67
C VAL A 18 -20.40 -2.74 -38.23
N VAL A 19 -20.88 -3.54 -37.30
CA VAL A 19 -20.27 -3.60 -35.94
C VAL A 19 -18.91 -4.31 -36.11
N LEU A 20 -17.84 -3.55 -36.27
CA LEU A 20 -16.47 -4.03 -36.12
C LEU A 20 -16.27 -4.38 -34.65
N GLY A 21 -16.44 -5.66 -34.31
CA GLY A 21 -15.98 -6.23 -33.07
C GLY A 21 -14.46 -5.98 -32.96
N ARG A 22 -14.04 -5.09 -32.08
CA ARG A 22 -12.64 -5.01 -31.66
C ARG A 22 -12.32 -6.29 -30.92
N SER A 23 -11.79 -7.29 -31.64
CA SER A 23 -11.04 -8.39 -31.02
C SER A 23 -9.85 -7.75 -30.30
N GLN A 24 -9.87 -7.75 -28.97
CA GLN A 24 -8.69 -7.45 -28.17
C GLN A 24 -7.70 -8.60 -28.40
N PHE A 25 -6.84 -8.44 -29.38
CA PHE A 25 -5.61 -9.24 -29.44
C PHE A 25 -4.72 -8.73 -28.30
N SER A 26 -4.69 -9.44 -27.17
CA SER A 26 -3.65 -9.24 -26.17
C SER A 26 -2.31 -9.46 -26.86
N ASN A 27 -1.53 -8.43 -27.01
CA ASN A 27 -0.18 -8.52 -27.56
C ASN A 27 0.64 -9.43 -26.63
N ALA A 28 1.53 -10.25 -27.20
CA ALA A 28 2.46 -11.08 -26.41
C ALA A 28 3.32 -10.22 -25.44
N ALA A 29 3.45 -8.93 -25.70
CA ALA A 29 4.09 -7.93 -24.81
C ALA A 29 3.32 -7.68 -23.49
N ASP A 30 2.01 -8.01 -23.42
CA ASP A 30 1.19 -7.75 -22.22
C ASP A 30 1.13 -8.95 -21.25
N LYS A 31 1.76 -10.09 -21.61
CA LYS A 31 1.78 -11.28 -20.74
C LYS A 31 2.88 -11.20 -19.70
N GLY A 32 2.59 -11.83 -18.53
CA GLY A 32 3.50 -11.86 -17.38
C GLY A 32 3.45 -10.57 -16.57
N VAL A 33 4.50 -10.31 -15.82
CA VAL A 33 4.65 -9.12 -14.97
C VAL A 33 5.42 -8.05 -15.75
N GLN A 34 4.78 -6.92 -16.01
CA GLN A 34 5.41 -5.76 -16.63
C GLN A 34 5.75 -4.73 -15.56
N VAL A 35 6.95 -4.18 -15.62
CA VAL A 35 7.44 -3.10 -14.75
C VAL A 35 7.96 -2.00 -15.65
N VAL A 36 7.16 -0.94 -15.80
CA VAL A 36 7.39 0.12 -16.79
C VAL A 36 7.59 1.46 -16.10
N ALA A 37 8.79 2.01 -16.23
CA ALA A 37 9.13 3.31 -15.64
C ALA A 37 8.60 4.47 -16.52
N ASP A 38 8.01 5.45 -15.85
CA ASP A 38 7.58 6.74 -16.40
C ASP A 38 8.03 7.84 -15.43
N GLU A 39 9.32 8.15 -15.47
CA GLU A 39 9.94 9.13 -14.57
C GLU A 39 9.40 10.55 -14.77
N ALA A 40 8.95 10.88 -15.98
CA ALA A 40 8.35 12.18 -16.29
C ALA A 40 7.08 12.41 -15.47
N HIS A 41 6.30 11.36 -15.18
CA HIS A 41 5.10 11.39 -14.33
C HIS A 41 5.37 10.89 -12.91
N ARG A 42 6.65 10.68 -12.53
CA ARG A 42 7.07 10.22 -11.20
C ARG A 42 6.39 8.92 -10.77
N ARG A 43 6.46 7.92 -11.65
CA ARG A 43 5.85 6.61 -11.41
C ARG A 43 6.57 5.47 -12.12
N VAL A 44 6.37 4.27 -11.62
CA VAL A 44 6.64 3.01 -12.29
C VAL A 44 5.36 2.20 -12.23
N ASP A 45 4.82 1.80 -13.37
CA ASP A 45 3.60 1.01 -13.45
C ASP A 45 3.90 -0.48 -13.44
N ILE A 46 3.13 -1.22 -12.65
CA ILE A 46 3.21 -2.67 -12.57
C ILE A 46 1.89 -3.26 -13.02
N THR A 47 1.94 -4.06 -14.09
CA THR A 47 0.80 -4.83 -14.58
C THR A 47 1.10 -6.31 -14.60
N ILE A 48 0.08 -7.15 -14.48
CA ILE A 48 0.19 -8.61 -14.60
C ILE A 48 -0.85 -9.08 -15.62
N ASP A 49 -0.38 -9.71 -16.71
CA ASP A 49 -1.20 -10.13 -17.85
C ASP A 49 -2.07 -8.99 -18.42
N GLY A 50 -1.51 -7.78 -18.51
CA GLY A 50 -2.20 -6.58 -18.99
C GLY A 50 -3.19 -5.96 -17.97
N LYS A 51 -3.39 -6.56 -16.80
CA LYS A 51 -4.21 -6.00 -15.71
C LYS A 51 -3.36 -5.16 -14.77
N SER A 52 -3.85 -3.98 -14.37
CA SER A 52 -3.18 -3.15 -13.38
C SER A 52 -3.06 -3.88 -12.04
N PHE A 53 -1.88 -3.80 -11.44
CA PHE A 53 -1.62 -4.33 -10.10
C PHE A 53 -1.33 -3.21 -9.11
N THR A 54 -0.32 -2.40 -9.40
CA THR A 54 0.06 -1.24 -8.57
C THR A 54 0.93 -0.29 -9.38
N SER A 55 1.24 0.88 -8.79
CA SER A 55 2.29 1.77 -9.28
C SER A 55 3.16 2.21 -8.11
N TYR A 56 4.47 2.19 -8.28
CA TYR A 56 5.39 2.89 -7.40
C TYR A 56 5.37 4.37 -7.78
N ILE A 57 4.98 5.25 -6.87
CA ILE A 57 4.80 6.68 -7.13
C ILE A 57 5.51 7.54 -6.08
N TRP A 58 6.01 8.72 -6.53
CA TRP A 58 6.64 9.72 -5.66
C TRP A 58 6.21 11.15 -6.02
N PRO A 59 4.88 11.43 -5.94
CA PRO A 59 4.38 12.76 -6.23
C PRO A 59 4.86 13.77 -5.17
N THR A 60 4.97 15.04 -5.56
CA THR A 60 5.42 16.11 -4.65
C THR A 60 4.48 16.38 -3.47
N SER A 61 3.23 15.93 -3.57
CA SER A 61 2.23 16.03 -2.50
C SER A 61 2.45 15.04 -1.35
N LEU A 62 3.28 14.01 -1.55
CA LEU A 62 3.66 13.07 -0.50
C LEU A 62 5.08 13.34 0.01
N LYS A 63 5.36 12.94 1.24
CA LYS A 63 6.68 13.08 1.88
C LYS A 63 7.50 11.80 1.86
N LYS A 64 7.05 10.82 1.08
CA LYS A 64 7.70 9.53 0.87
C LYS A 64 7.16 8.87 -0.40
N PRO A 65 7.92 7.98 -1.06
CA PRO A 65 7.39 7.11 -2.11
C PRO A 65 6.40 6.10 -1.56
N VAL A 66 5.47 5.64 -2.39
CA VAL A 66 4.46 4.64 -2.01
C VAL A 66 4.12 3.71 -3.19
N LEU A 67 3.60 2.51 -2.90
CA LEU A 67 2.87 1.70 -3.88
C LEU A 67 1.38 2.06 -3.81
N TYR A 68 0.81 2.53 -4.92
CA TYR A 68 -0.60 2.93 -4.99
C TYR A 68 -1.15 2.90 -6.42
N PRO A 69 -2.40 2.45 -6.64
CA PRO A 69 -3.19 1.65 -5.70
C PRO A 69 -2.66 0.21 -5.59
N LEU A 70 -3.14 -0.57 -4.61
CA LEU A 70 -2.99 -2.03 -4.60
C LEU A 70 -4.29 -2.65 -5.10
N ILE A 71 -4.20 -3.55 -6.10
CA ILE A 71 -5.35 -4.14 -6.78
C ILE A 71 -5.21 -5.67 -6.80
N THR A 72 -6.26 -6.38 -6.39
CA THR A 72 -6.29 -7.85 -6.43
C THR A 72 -6.34 -8.38 -7.87
N GLU A 73 -6.21 -9.69 -8.03
CA GLU A 73 -6.29 -10.34 -9.36
C GLU A 73 -7.63 -10.09 -10.05
N ASP A 74 -8.71 -10.10 -9.30
CA ASP A 74 -10.09 -9.89 -9.78
C ASP A 74 -10.50 -8.41 -9.85
N GLY A 75 -9.53 -7.48 -9.70
CA GLY A 75 -9.70 -6.05 -9.95
C GLY A 75 -10.23 -5.23 -8.77
N VAL A 76 -10.24 -5.78 -7.55
CA VAL A 76 -10.68 -5.03 -6.37
C VAL A 76 -9.53 -4.16 -5.82
N THR A 77 -9.77 -2.86 -5.67
CA THR A 77 -8.81 -1.95 -5.03
C THR A 77 -8.89 -2.06 -3.52
N VAL A 78 -7.76 -2.42 -2.88
CA VAL A 78 -7.66 -2.63 -1.43
C VAL A 78 -7.14 -1.42 -0.65
N THR A 79 -6.55 -0.43 -1.33
CA THR A 79 -6.02 0.78 -0.68
C THR A 79 -7.03 1.92 -0.68
N ARG A 80 -7.03 2.74 0.39
CA ARG A 80 -7.81 3.97 0.47
C ARG A 80 -7.37 4.98 -0.59
N GLY A 81 -8.33 5.72 -1.17
CA GLY A 81 -8.03 6.74 -2.18
C GLY A 81 -7.40 8.00 -1.62
N TYR A 82 -7.92 8.52 -0.49
CA TYR A 82 -7.38 9.74 0.12
C TYR A 82 -5.93 9.57 0.61
N PRO A 83 -5.03 10.56 0.39
CA PRO A 83 -5.24 11.88 -0.20
C PRO A 83 -5.08 11.94 -1.72
N LEU A 84 -4.70 10.85 -2.40
CA LEU A 84 -4.31 10.82 -3.83
C LEU A 84 -5.52 10.86 -4.77
N ASP A 85 -6.54 10.07 -4.47
CA ASP A 85 -7.76 9.90 -5.26
C ASP A 85 -8.96 9.72 -4.32
N PRO A 86 -9.44 10.81 -3.65
CA PRO A 86 -10.51 10.72 -2.67
C PRO A 86 -11.79 10.12 -3.24
N ARG A 87 -12.33 9.09 -2.57
CA ARG A 87 -13.55 8.39 -2.97
C ARG A 87 -14.68 8.59 -1.97
N PRO A 88 -15.94 8.66 -2.43
CA PRO A 88 -17.09 8.79 -1.54
C PRO A 88 -17.15 7.70 -0.48
N GLY A 89 -17.48 8.05 0.75
CA GLY A 89 -17.56 7.14 1.89
C GLY A 89 -16.25 6.77 2.55
N GLU A 90 -15.09 7.23 2.02
CA GLU A 90 -13.80 7.00 2.66
C GLU A 90 -13.44 8.09 3.67
N ARG A 91 -12.70 7.68 4.71
CA ARG A 91 -12.15 8.60 5.71
C ARG A 91 -11.10 9.53 5.08
N VAL A 92 -11.14 10.80 5.47
CA VAL A 92 -10.20 11.84 5.06
C VAL A 92 -9.32 12.30 6.23
N ASP A 93 -8.97 11.36 7.08
CA ASP A 93 -8.02 11.52 8.18
C ASP A 93 -6.59 11.11 7.75
N HIS A 94 -5.59 11.41 8.56
CA HIS A 94 -4.20 10.94 8.39
C HIS A 94 -3.72 11.04 6.92
N PRO A 95 -3.50 12.26 6.38
CA PRO A 95 -3.10 12.45 4.98
C PRO A 95 -1.74 11.82 4.63
N HIS A 96 -0.95 11.47 5.64
CA HIS A 96 0.31 10.73 5.51
C HIS A 96 0.13 9.23 5.29
N HIS A 97 -1.08 8.66 5.50
CA HIS A 97 -1.38 7.25 5.23
C HIS A 97 -1.87 7.10 3.78
N ALA A 98 -0.96 6.90 2.84
CA ALA A 98 -1.25 6.74 1.41
C ALA A 98 -0.69 5.42 0.87
N GLY A 99 -1.53 4.58 0.27
CA GLY A 99 -1.10 3.32 -0.35
C GLY A 99 -0.45 2.33 0.61
N MET A 100 0.67 1.76 0.18
CA MET A 100 1.62 0.97 0.97
C MET A 100 2.96 1.71 1.00
N TRP A 101 3.55 1.85 2.18
CA TRP A 101 4.77 2.64 2.38
C TRP A 101 5.70 2.04 3.44
N PHE A 102 6.95 2.53 3.44
CA PHE A 102 7.97 2.20 4.44
C PHE A 102 8.55 3.47 5.04
N ASN A 103 8.43 3.67 6.35
CA ASN A 103 9.05 4.77 7.11
C ASN A 103 8.90 4.56 8.62
N TYR A 104 9.34 5.53 9.45
CA TYR A 104 9.30 5.39 10.90
C TYR A 104 9.01 6.73 11.59
N GLY A 105 8.34 6.67 12.77
CA GLY A 105 7.88 7.85 13.50
C GLY A 105 8.96 8.61 14.26
N ASN A 106 10.04 7.97 14.68
CA ASN A 106 11.07 8.64 15.48
C ASN A 106 12.48 8.17 15.12
N VAL A 107 13.11 8.86 14.17
CA VAL A 107 14.50 8.60 13.75
C VAL A 107 15.36 9.80 14.13
N ASN A 108 16.27 9.64 15.09
CA ASN A 108 17.06 10.72 15.67
C ASN A 108 16.22 11.92 16.18
N GLY A 109 14.98 11.66 16.62
CA GLY A 109 14.05 12.71 17.07
C GLY A 109 13.23 13.37 15.95
N PHE A 110 13.37 12.95 14.70
CA PHE A 110 12.57 13.43 13.57
C PHE A 110 11.48 12.44 13.21
N ASP A 111 10.28 12.95 12.92
CA ASP A 111 9.12 12.16 12.55
C ASP A 111 8.98 12.04 11.03
N PHE A 112 9.32 10.87 10.50
CA PHE A 112 9.14 10.55 9.07
C PHE A 112 7.77 9.95 8.76
N TRP A 113 7.05 9.46 9.78
CA TRP A 113 5.76 8.81 9.58
C TRP A 113 4.61 9.81 9.38
N ASN A 114 4.45 10.76 10.30
CA ASN A 114 3.31 11.66 10.32
C ASN A 114 3.44 12.85 9.35
N ASN A 115 4.56 12.99 8.63
CA ASN A 115 4.82 14.13 7.77
C ASN A 115 3.86 14.19 6.56
N SER A 116 3.28 15.37 6.35
CA SER A 116 2.37 15.69 5.25
C SER A 116 2.29 17.22 5.05
N ASP A 117 1.62 17.67 4.00
CA ASP A 117 1.39 19.10 3.76
C ASP A 117 0.48 19.76 4.82
N ALA A 118 -0.26 18.94 5.60
CA ALA A 118 -1.07 19.43 6.73
C ALA A 118 -0.25 19.81 7.97
N ILE A 119 1.05 19.51 8.01
CA ILE A 119 1.93 19.89 9.14
C ILE A 119 2.09 21.41 9.19
N LYS A 120 1.81 21.97 10.36
CA LYS A 120 1.95 23.40 10.61
C LYS A 120 3.40 23.86 10.46
N PRO A 121 3.66 25.07 9.93
CA PRO A 121 5.00 25.56 9.65
C PRO A 121 5.97 25.43 10.82
N GLU A 122 5.52 25.74 12.05
CA GLU A 122 6.32 25.67 13.28
C GLU A 122 6.79 24.28 13.67
N ASN A 123 6.15 23.22 13.12
CA ASN A 123 6.51 21.83 13.40
C ASN A 123 7.32 21.17 12.28
N ARG A 124 7.46 21.82 11.12
CA ARG A 124 8.13 21.22 9.94
C ARG A 124 9.58 20.85 10.20
N SER A 125 10.29 21.60 11.03
CA SER A 125 11.68 21.31 11.40
C SER A 125 11.86 20.01 12.21
N LYS A 126 10.78 19.47 12.79
CA LYS A 126 10.76 18.19 13.53
C LYS A 126 10.41 17.00 12.65
N MET A 127 10.00 17.25 11.42
CA MET A 127 9.59 16.20 10.49
C MET A 127 10.78 15.72 9.66
N GLY A 128 10.63 14.54 9.05
CA GLY A 128 11.55 14.02 8.05
C GLY A 128 10.81 13.69 6.76
N SER A 129 11.51 13.63 5.65
CA SER A 129 10.97 13.25 4.34
C SER A 129 11.87 12.24 3.67
N ILE A 130 11.28 11.37 2.85
CA ILE A 130 11.98 10.38 2.05
C ILE A 130 11.80 10.77 0.59
N TYR A 131 12.91 11.07 -0.08
CA TYR A 131 12.88 11.50 -1.47
C TYR A 131 13.39 10.38 -2.37
N GLN A 132 12.59 10.05 -3.40
CA GLN A 132 13.03 9.20 -4.50
C GLN A 132 14.18 9.87 -5.23
N GLU A 133 15.32 9.17 -5.31
CA GLU A 133 16.52 9.67 -5.98
C GLU A 133 16.62 9.12 -7.41
N LYS A 134 16.63 7.80 -7.55
CA LYS A 134 16.75 7.17 -8.86
C LYS A 134 16.16 5.77 -8.92
N ILE A 135 15.82 5.34 -10.14
CA ILE A 135 15.48 3.98 -10.46
C ILE A 135 16.77 3.25 -10.88
N LEU A 136 17.19 2.27 -10.10
CA LEU A 136 18.39 1.46 -10.41
C LEU A 136 18.10 0.39 -11.45
N SER A 137 16.91 -0.23 -11.39
CA SER A 137 16.45 -1.19 -12.37
C SER A 137 14.94 -1.34 -12.36
N ALA A 138 14.36 -1.56 -13.55
CA ALA A 138 12.98 -1.97 -13.75
C ALA A 138 12.99 -3.15 -14.73
N ARG A 139 12.59 -4.35 -14.29
CA ARG A 139 12.69 -5.58 -15.07
C ARG A 139 11.36 -6.30 -15.11
N SER A 140 10.85 -6.52 -16.30
CA SER A 140 9.66 -7.35 -16.57
C SER A 140 10.05 -8.82 -16.73
N GLY A 141 9.11 -9.74 -16.51
CA GLY A 141 9.32 -11.17 -16.73
C GLY A 141 8.02 -11.97 -16.74
N PRO A 142 8.09 -13.25 -17.17
CA PRO A 142 6.88 -14.05 -17.39
C PRO A 142 6.09 -14.37 -16.11
N TYR A 143 6.78 -14.53 -14.98
CA TYR A 143 6.17 -14.85 -13.68
C TYR A 143 6.55 -13.86 -12.59
N ARG A 144 7.59 -13.07 -12.79
CA ARG A 144 8.19 -12.19 -11.81
C ARG A 144 8.71 -10.93 -12.48
N GLY A 145 8.40 -9.76 -11.88
CA GLY A 145 8.98 -8.47 -12.24
C GLY A 145 9.70 -7.88 -11.04
N GLU A 146 10.71 -7.06 -11.28
CA GLU A 146 11.51 -6.44 -10.22
C GLU A 146 11.69 -4.95 -10.47
N LEU A 147 11.58 -4.18 -9.39
CA LEU A 147 11.92 -2.76 -9.35
C LEU A 147 12.91 -2.53 -8.22
N THR A 148 14.05 -1.89 -8.53
CA THR A 148 15.01 -1.45 -7.52
C THR A 148 15.18 0.05 -7.60
N VAL A 149 15.02 0.72 -6.46
CA VAL A 149 15.06 2.18 -6.33
C VAL A 149 15.99 2.60 -5.21
N GLU A 150 16.52 3.82 -5.33
CA GLU A 150 17.23 4.50 -4.24
C GLU A 150 16.43 5.72 -3.79
N SER A 151 16.44 5.95 -2.47
CA SER A 151 15.82 7.10 -1.82
C SER A 151 16.70 7.62 -0.71
N GLU A 152 16.47 8.87 -0.33
CA GLU A 152 17.22 9.57 0.72
C GLU A 152 16.29 9.98 1.87
N TRP A 153 16.71 9.70 3.11
CA TRP A 153 16.00 10.15 4.30
C TRP A 153 16.61 11.48 4.77
N ILE A 154 15.82 12.54 4.64
CA ILE A 154 16.26 13.91 4.94
C ILE A 154 15.42 14.49 6.08
N THR A 155 16.08 14.99 7.12
CA THR A 155 15.45 15.61 8.28
C THR A 155 14.85 16.97 7.91
N GLY A 156 13.95 17.49 8.76
CA GLY A 156 13.39 18.83 8.62
C GLY A 156 14.41 19.96 8.77
N THR A 157 15.66 19.64 9.15
CA THR A 157 16.82 20.54 9.17
C THR A 157 17.74 20.37 7.96
N ASN A 158 17.27 19.66 6.90
CA ASN A 158 17.99 19.39 5.66
C ASN A 158 19.26 18.53 5.82
N GLN A 159 19.33 17.71 6.85
CA GLN A 159 20.41 16.73 6.99
C GLN A 159 19.97 15.39 6.38
N LYS A 160 20.75 14.85 5.44
CA LYS A 160 20.62 13.49 4.95
C LYS A 160 21.23 12.54 5.98
N ILE A 161 20.42 11.61 6.51
CA ILE A 161 20.83 10.70 7.57
C ILE A 161 20.91 9.24 7.12
N LEU A 162 20.12 8.84 6.10
CA LEU A 162 20.11 7.48 5.56
C LEU A 162 20.07 7.53 4.03
N ASP A 163 20.78 6.60 3.40
CA ASP A 163 20.48 6.10 2.06
C ASP A 163 19.58 4.88 2.18
N GLU A 164 18.55 4.80 1.37
CA GLU A 164 17.66 3.65 1.26
C GLU A 164 17.79 3.03 -0.13
N THR A 165 17.99 1.72 -0.18
CA THR A 165 17.81 0.93 -1.41
C THR A 165 16.68 -0.04 -1.18
N THR A 166 15.60 0.10 -1.94
CA THR A 166 14.46 -0.81 -1.88
C THR A 166 14.33 -1.61 -3.17
N ARG A 167 14.28 -2.93 -3.03
CA ARG A 167 13.94 -3.86 -4.09
C ARG A 167 12.54 -4.40 -3.87
N TYR A 168 11.66 -4.14 -4.82
CA TYR A 168 10.34 -4.77 -4.91
C TYR A 168 10.39 -5.93 -5.89
N VAL A 169 9.76 -7.03 -5.50
CA VAL A 169 9.56 -8.18 -6.38
C VAL A 169 8.07 -8.44 -6.48
N PHE A 170 7.56 -8.35 -7.69
CA PHE A 170 6.15 -8.58 -8.00
C PHE A 170 6.02 -9.97 -8.61
N THR A 171 5.24 -10.84 -7.98
CA THR A 171 5.09 -12.23 -8.45
C THR A 171 3.65 -12.48 -8.89
N LYS A 172 3.52 -13.06 -10.08
CA LYS A 172 2.25 -13.56 -10.61
C LYS A 172 1.97 -14.93 -10.00
N ARG A 173 0.81 -15.07 -9.36
CA ARG A 173 0.18 -16.32 -8.98
C ARG A 173 -1.29 -16.31 -9.42
N ASP A 174 -1.95 -17.46 -9.50
CA ASP A 174 -3.27 -17.55 -10.16
C ASP A 174 -4.34 -16.74 -9.44
N ASP A 175 -4.50 -16.91 -8.11
CA ASP A 175 -5.57 -16.31 -7.31
C ASP A 175 -5.06 -15.21 -6.36
N GLU A 176 -3.82 -14.77 -6.55
CA GLU A 176 -3.18 -13.81 -5.64
C GLU A 176 -2.18 -12.90 -6.35
N ARG A 177 -1.88 -11.81 -5.69
CA ARG A 177 -0.82 -10.87 -6.04
C ARG A 177 0.19 -10.81 -4.91
N VAL A 178 1.47 -10.93 -5.22
CA VAL A 178 2.54 -10.97 -4.22
C VAL A 178 3.51 -9.83 -4.46
N ILE A 179 3.86 -9.14 -3.38
CA ILE A 179 4.90 -8.11 -3.34
C ILE A 179 5.89 -8.48 -2.25
N ASP A 180 7.13 -8.79 -2.62
CA ASP A 180 8.22 -8.83 -1.65
C ASP A 180 8.92 -7.46 -1.67
N GLN A 181 9.01 -6.83 -0.51
CA GLN A 181 9.76 -5.60 -0.31
C GLN A 181 10.99 -5.89 0.53
N ILE A 182 12.15 -5.63 -0.03
CA ILE A 182 13.46 -5.77 0.63
C ILE A 182 14.09 -4.37 0.67
N THR A 183 14.10 -3.77 1.85
CA THR A 183 14.63 -2.42 2.07
C THR A 183 15.91 -2.48 2.87
N THR A 184 16.99 -1.97 2.32
CA THR A 184 18.28 -1.80 2.98
C THR A 184 18.52 -0.33 3.27
N LEU A 185 18.69 0.00 4.54
CA LEU A 185 19.04 1.32 5.03
C LEU A 185 20.55 1.35 5.32
N LYS A 186 21.25 2.36 4.76
CA LYS A 186 22.66 2.64 5.05
C LYS A 186 22.77 3.94 5.83
N ALA A 187 23.32 3.88 7.03
CA ALA A 187 23.47 5.06 7.88
C ALA A 187 24.64 5.93 7.42
N LEU A 188 24.37 7.23 7.25
CA LEU A 188 25.36 8.26 6.90
C LEU A 188 25.94 8.96 8.14
N ASP A 189 25.27 8.75 9.29
CA ASP A 189 25.69 9.17 10.61
C ASP A 189 25.23 8.11 11.62
N HIS A 190 25.42 8.31 12.93
CA HIS A 190 24.82 7.46 13.95
C HIS A 190 23.29 7.67 13.94
N VAL A 191 22.52 6.62 13.59
CA VAL A 191 21.05 6.68 13.45
C VAL A 191 20.40 5.80 14.51
N VAL A 192 19.45 6.39 15.25
CA VAL A 192 18.65 5.72 16.27
C VAL A 192 17.19 5.74 15.87
N PHE A 193 16.59 4.57 15.69
CA PHE A 193 15.15 4.37 15.61
C PHE A 193 14.65 4.22 17.04
N ASN A 194 14.17 5.29 17.66
CA ASN A 194 13.65 5.25 19.01
C ASN A 194 12.36 4.43 19.07
N ASP A 195 12.13 3.73 20.19
CA ASP A 195 10.92 2.93 20.39
C ASP A 195 9.65 3.76 20.17
N ASP A 196 8.94 3.50 19.10
CA ASP A 196 7.74 4.23 18.67
C ASP A 196 6.71 3.27 18.07
N LYS A 197 5.41 3.60 18.16
CA LYS A 197 4.35 2.79 17.56
C LYS A 197 4.23 2.99 16.04
N GLU A 198 4.73 4.09 15.51
CA GLU A 198 4.59 4.49 14.12
C GLU A 198 5.73 3.91 13.26
N GLY A 199 5.50 2.79 12.64
CA GLY A 199 6.49 2.07 11.77
C GLY A 199 5.98 0.71 11.35
N LEU A 200 6.71 -0.04 10.55
CA LEU A 200 7.71 0.34 9.54
C LEU A 200 7.07 0.27 8.15
N LEU A 201 6.52 -0.93 7.82
CA LEU A 201 5.71 -1.17 6.63
C LEU A 201 4.25 -0.90 6.97
N GLY A 202 3.63 0.07 6.30
CA GLY A 202 2.22 0.40 6.49
C GLY A 202 1.41 0.28 5.22
N ILE A 203 0.15 -0.13 5.36
CA ILE A 203 -0.88 -0.09 4.32
C ILE A 203 -2.08 0.66 4.89
N ARG A 204 -2.61 1.63 4.14
CA ARG A 204 -3.91 2.21 4.45
C ARG A 204 -4.96 1.60 3.56
N VAL A 205 -5.84 0.80 4.14
CA VAL A 205 -6.85 0.06 3.39
C VAL A 205 -8.09 0.89 3.08
N ALA A 206 -8.82 0.47 2.06
CA ALA A 206 -10.10 1.04 1.64
C ALA A 206 -11.16 0.90 2.76
N SER A 207 -12.18 1.76 2.73
CA SER A 207 -13.22 1.84 3.76
C SER A 207 -13.94 0.53 4.04
N TRP A 208 -14.18 -0.29 3.02
CA TRP A 208 -14.85 -1.58 3.16
C TRP A 208 -13.99 -2.66 3.89
N LEU A 209 -12.65 -2.47 3.92
CA LEU A 209 -11.70 -3.28 4.73
C LEU A 209 -11.45 -2.71 6.12
N GLU A 210 -12.05 -1.57 6.49
CA GLU A 210 -12.03 -1.13 7.88
C GLU A 210 -12.86 -2.07 8.76
N SER A 211 -12.57 -2.11 10.05
CA SER A 211 -13.40 -2.84 11.00
C SER A 211 -14.77 -2.15 11.17
N SER A 212 -15.84 -2.94 11.26
CA SER A 212 -17.14 -2.41 11.60
C SER A 212 -17.10 -1.72 12.98
N THR A 213 -17.55 -0.50 13.05
CA THR A 213 -17.50 0.31 14.29
C THR A 213 -18.60 1.37 14.29
N GLU A 214 -19.08 1.72 15.48
CA GLU A 214 -19.97 2.87 15.69
C GLU A 214 -19.21 4.18 15.95
N LYS A 215 -17.88 4.14 15.98
CA LYS A 215 -17.05 5.34 16.16
C LYS A 215 -17.09 6.19 14.90
N GLY A 216 -17.46 7.45 15.08
CA GLY A 216 -17.53 8.42 14.00
C GLY A 216 -16.17 8.76 13.38
N GLY A 217 -16.21 9.64 12.37
CA GLY A 217 -15.03 10.08 11.64
C GLY A 217 -15.35 11.27 10.73
N VAL A 218 -14.39 11.63 9.89
CA VAL A 218 -14.56 12.60 8.82
C VAL A 218 -14.45 11.85 7.49
N PHE A 219 -15.47 11.97 6.66
CA PHE A 219 -15.63 11.19 5.44
C PHE A 219 -15.85 12.12 4.24
N THR A 220 -15.50 11.66 3.05
CA THR A 220 -15.83 12.33 1.79
C THR A 220 -17.24 11.90 1.34
N ASP A 221 -18.09 12.84 0.98
CA ASP A 221 -19.38 12.56 0.32
C ASP A 221 -19.21 12.37 -1.20
N ALA A 222 -20.35 12.13 -1.90
CA ALA A 222 -20.36 11.94 -3.34
C ALA A 222 -19.91 13.17 -4.16
N ASN A 223 -19.88 14.36 -3.55
CA ASN A 223 -19.45 15.61 -4.19
C ASN A 223 -18.00 15.98 -3.81
N GLY A 224 -17.28 15.11 -3.07
CA GLY A 224 -15.95 15.39 -2.57
C GLY A 224 -15.93 16.30 -1.34
N THR A 225 -17.08 16.65 -0.77
CA THR A 225 -17.19 17.48 0.43
C THR A 225 -16.93 16.63 1.67
N THR A 226 -16.13 17.14 2.59
CA THR A 226 -15.86 16.43 3.85
C THR A 226 -16.97 16.64 4.86
N THR A 227 -17.47 15.55 5.44
CA THR A 227 -18.56 15.56 6.43
C THR A 227 -18.11 14.84 7.70
N LYS A 228 -18.30 15.45 8.86
CA LYS A 228 -18.08 14.82 10.17
C LYS A 228 -19.30 14.02 10.57
N VAL A 229 -19.11 12.71 10.80
CA VAL A 229 -20.16 11.79 11.26
C VAL A 229 -19.82 11.38 12.70
N ALA A 230 -20.75 11.51 13.61
CA ALA A 230 -20.51 11.33 15.05
C ALA A 230 -20.48 9.85 15.49
N ASN A 231 -21.42 9.03 14.99
CA ASN A 231 -21.72 7.71 15.56
C ASN A 231 -21.84 6.61 14.49
N ALA A 232 -21.06 6.71 13.41
CA ALA A 232 -21.03 5.66 12.39
C ALA A 232 -19.61 5.48 11.84
N GLY A 233 -19.23 4.24 11.60
CA GLY A 233 -18.02 3.87 10.88
C GLY A 233 -18.16 4.03 9.38
N SER A 234 -17.22 3.52 8.63
CA SER A 234 -17.24 3.52 7.18
C SER A 234 -18.38 2.64 6.66
N PRO A 235 -19.17 3.10 5.68
CA PRO A 235 -20.22 2.29 5.08
C PRO A 235 -19.64 0.98 4.50
N GLY A 236 -20.29 -0.16 4.82
CA GLY A 236 -19.88 -1.46 4.30
C GLY A 236 -18.59 -2.02 4.89
N ALA A 237 -18.05 -1.41 5.95
CA ALA A 237 -16.86 -1.91 6.65
C ALA A 237 -17.08 -3.33 7.18
N SER A 238 -16.18 -4.26 6.83
CA SER A 238 -16.29 -5.68 7.15
C SER A 238 -14.94 -6.30 7.54
N GLY A 239 -13.89 -5.49 7.65
CA GLY A 239 -12.52 -5.95 7.88
C GLY A 239 -12.32 -6.60 9.25
N VAL A 240 -11.73 -7.79 9.27
CA VAL A 240 -11.36 -8.54 10.47
C VAL A 240 -9.90 -8.94 10.40
N TYR A 241 -9.10 -8.49 11.37
CA TYR A 241 -7.72 -8.92 11.52
C TYR A 241 -7.62 -10.31 12.13
N LEU A 242 -6.59 -11.06 11.73
CA LEU A 242 -6.18 -12.32 12.35
C LEU A 242 -4.65 -12.39 12.33
N THR A 243 -4.03 -12.61 13.51
CA THR A 243 -2.57 -12.80 13.63
C THR A 243 -2.18 -14.27 13.68
N SER A 244 -0.90 -14.58 13.47
CA SER A 244 -0.33 -15.92 13.65
C SER A 244 -0.56 -16.50 15.05
N GLU A 245 -0.78 -15.64 16.05
CA GLU A 245 -1.04 -16.01 17.43
C GLU A 245 -2.54 -16.12 17.74
N GLY A 246 -3.40 -16.14 16.71
CA GLY A 246 -4.85 -16.29 16.83
C GLY A 246 -5.58 -15.07 17.41
N LYS A 247 -4.94 -13.88 17.48
CA LYS A 247 -5.60 -12.66 17.91
C LYS A 247 -6.43 -12.08 16.77
N THR A 248 -7.65 -11.69 17.07
CA THR A 248 -8.62 -11.21 16.06
C THR A 248 -9.09 -9.78 16.33
N GLY A 249 -9.47 -9.07 15.27
CA GLY A 249 -10.02 -7.71 15.34
C GLY A 249 -9.07 -6.77 16.10
N ASP A 250 -9.61 -5.98 17.02
CA ASP A 250 -8.85 -5.01 17.82
C ASP A 250 -7.78 -5.65 18.73
N GLN A 251 -7.88 -6.96 19.03
CA GLN A 251 -6.87 -7.68 19.80
C GLN A 251 -5.57 -7.90 19.02
N ALA A 252 -5.57 -7.76 17.70
CA ALA A 252 -4.37 -7.82 16.89
C ALA A 252 -3.39 -6.67 17.20
N TRP A 253 -3.92 -5.50 17.60
CA TRP A 253 -3.08 -4.35 17.92
C TRP A 253 -2.09 -4.63 19.05
N GLY A 254 -0.83 -4.31 18.81
CA GLY A 254 0.24 -4.44 19.80
C GLY A 254 0.64 -5.88 20.14
N THR A 255 0.16 -6.88 19.37
CA THR A 255 0.62 -8.27 19.55
C THR A 255 1.74 -8.60 18.58
N PRO A 256 2.76 -9.36 19.02
CA PRO A 256 3.78 -9.85 18.10
C PRO A 256 3.25 -11.02 17.27
N GLY A 257 3.83 -11.23 16.10
CA GLY A 257 3.49 -12.38 15.26
C GLY A 257 4.22 -12.37 13.94
N ARG A 258 4.38 -13.54 13.32
CA ARG A 258 5.12 -13.68 12.06
C ARG A 258 4.31 -13.31 10.82
N TRP A 259 2.99 -13.28 10.93
CA TRP A 259 2.09 -12.79 9.91
C TRP A 259 0.79 -12.24 10.53
N CYS A 260 0.15 -11.36 9.79
CA CYS A 260 -1.20 -10.88 10.09
C CYS A 260 -1.98 -10.76 8.80
N THR A 261 -3.26 -11.11 8.83
CA THR A 261 -4.21 -10.95 7.74
C THR A 261 -5.29 -9.94 8.10
N LEU A 262 -5.85 -9.30 7.08
CA LEU A 262 -7.05 -8.48 7.15
C LEU A 262 -8.00 -8.97 6.07
N THR A 263 -9.11 -9.59 6.47
CA THR A 263 -10.12 -10.15 5.56
C THR A 263 -11.40 -9.34 5.64
N GLY A 264 -11.96 -9.00 4.48
CA GLY A 264 -13.24 -8.31 4.37
C GLY A 264 -13.94 -8.65 3.04
N SER A 265 -15.10 -8.05 2.81
CA SER A 265 -15.89 -8.31 1.61
C SER A 265 -16.45 -7.04 1.00
N ILE A 266 -16.52 -7.02 -0.33
CA ILE A 266 -17.15 -5.98 -1.13
C ILE A 266 -17.92 -6.63 -2.29
N GLU A 267 -19.19 -6.25 -2.50
CA GLU A 267 -20.01 -6.76 -3.62
C GLU A 267 -19.99 -8.30 -3.77
N LYS A 268 -20.05 -9.03 -2.64
CA LYS A 268 -19.95 -10.49 -2.54
C LYS A 268 -18.57 -11.08 -2.85
N LYS A 269 -17.56 -10.29 -3.13
CA LYS A 269 -16.18 -10.72 -3.25
C LYS A 269 -15.52 -10.68 -1.88
N VAL A 270 -14.83 -11.75 -1.52
CA VAL A 270 -14.01 -11.82 -0.31
C VAL A 270 -12.57 -11.52 -0.69
N VAL A 271 -11.93 -10.65 0.06
CA VAL A 271 -10.54 -10.28 -0.15
C VAL A 271 -9.78 -10.41 1.16
N THR A 272 -8.58 -10.97 1.09
CA THR A 272 -7.64 -10.98 2.22
C THR A 272 -6.36 -10.26 1.83
N VAL A 273 -5.96 -9.29 2.65
CA VAL A 273 -4.63 -8.66 2.61
C VAL A 273 -3.79 -9.27 3.72
N ALA A 274 -2.61 -9.78 3.40
CA ALA A 274 -1.69 -10.33 4.39
C ALA A 274 -0.34 -9.63 4.37
N ILE A 275 0.27 -9.48 5.54
CA ILE A 275 1.67 -9.05 5.70
C ILE A 275 2.40 -10.17 6.44
N VAL A 276 3.54 -10.59 5.89
CA VAL A 276 4.45 -11.57 6.47
C VAL A 276 5.75 -10.89 6.82
N ASP A 277 6.20 -11.06 8.07
CA ASP A 277 7.48 -10.59 8.58
C ASP A 277 8.56 -11.64 8.37
N HIS A 278 9.78 -11.23 7.99
CA HIS A 278 10.88 -12.16 7.76
C HIS A 278 11.71 -12.37 9.03
N PRO A 279 12.10 -13.61 9.36
CA PRO A 279 12.88 -13.90 10.60
C PRO A 279 14.25 -13.21 10.67
N GLY A 280 14.82 -12.81 9.54
CA GLY A 280 16.04 -12.01 9.46
C GLY A 280 15.86 -10.51 9.73
N ASN A 281 14.65 -10.03 10.02
CA ASN A 281 14.42 -8.62 10.31
C ASN A 281 14.89 -8.26 11.73
N PRO A 282 15.50 -7.07 11.92
CA PRO A 282 15.68 -6.51 13.26
C PRO A 282 14.36 -6.46 14.03
N GLY A 283 14.35 -6.99 15.27
CA GLY A 283 13.16 -6.97 16.13
C GLY A 283 12.09 -8.00 15.82
N TYR A 284 12.37 -8.98 14.94
CA TYR A 284 11.45 -10.11 14.67
C TYR A 284 11.05 -10.87 15.96
N PRO A 285 9.80 -11.37 16.09
CA PRO A 285 8.66 -11.10 15.23
C PRO A 285 8.09 -9.68 15.42
N THR A 286 7.57 -9.12 14.34
CA THR A 286 7.00 -7.77 14.33
C THR A 286 5.81 -7.62 15.27
N TYR A 287 5.61 -6.43 15.84
CA TYR A 287 4.34 -6.06 16.45
C TYR A 287 3.38 -5.50 15.41
N TRP A 288 2.09 -5.83 15.52
CA TRP A 288 1.07 -5.40 14.57
C TRP A 288 0.45 -4.06 15.01
N HIS A 289 0.69 -3.00 14.24
CA HIS A 289 -0.05 -1.75 14.39
C HIS A 289 -1.32 -1.83 13.52
N ALA A 290 -2.21 -2.77 13.90
CA ALA A 290 -3.47 -3.05 13.24
C ALA A 290 -4.60 -2.24 13.87
N ARG A 291 -5.20 -1.30 13.13
CA ARG A 291 -6.21 -0.37 13.65
C ARG A 291 -7.50 -0.50 12.87
N GLY A 292 -8.62 -0.57 13.59
CA GLY A 292 -9.94 -0.72 12.99
C GLY A 292 -10.32 0.37 11.96
N TYR A 293 -9.69 1.54 12.01
CA TYR A 293 -9.88 2.60 11.01
C TYR A 293 -9.05 2.39 9.72
N GLY A 294 -8.49 1.21 9.50
CA GLY A 294 -7.84 0.83 8.25
C GLY A 294 -6.35 1.09 8.16
N LEU A 295 -5.64 1.34 9.27
CA LEU A 295 -4.18 1.25 9.31
C LEU A 295 -3.77 -0.20 9.59
N PHE A 296 -3.01 -0.78 8.67
CA PHE A 296 -2.45 -2.11 8.79
C PHE A 296 -0.93 -2.03 8.64
N ALA A 297 -0.18 -2.14 9.75
CA ALA A 297 1.26 -1.97 9.71
C ALA A 297 2.01 -3.02 10.56
N ALA A 298 3.20 -3.39 10.06
CA ALA A 298 4.19 -4.21 10.73
C ALA A 298 5.27 -3.32 11.33
N ASN A 299 5.44 -3.35 12.65
CA ASN A 299 6.43 -2.56 13.37
C ASN A 299 7.31 -3.42 14.29
N PRO A 300 8.46 -3.90 13.85
CA PRO A 300 9.35 -4.71 14.68
C PRO A 300 10.15 -3.89 15.71
N LEU A 301 10.17 -2.56 15.59
CA LEU A 301 11.01 -1.68 16.41
C LEU A 301 10.27 -1.05 17.60
N GLY A 302 8.93 -1.08 17.60
CA GLY A 302 8.10 -0.57 18.70
C GLY A 302 7.87 -1.64 19.76
N ARG A 303 8.81 -1.88 20.66
CA ARG A 303 8.71 -2.94 21.67
C ARG A 303 7.97 -2.48 22.92
N LYS A 304 8.50 -1.46 23.62
CA LYS A 304 7.92 -0.94 24.87
C LYS A 304 6.58 -0.26 24.65
N VAL A 305 6.44 0.44 23.55
CA VAL A 305 5.18 1.15 23.24
C VAL A 305 4.01 0.18 23.05
N PHE A 306 4.26 -1.05 22.57
CA PHE A 306 3.25 -2.10 22.43
C PHE A 306 3.15 -3.00 23.67
N ASP A 307 4.27 -3.26 24.34
CA ASP A 307 4.33 -4.06 25.57
C ASP A 307 5.13 -3.29 26.65
N PRO A 308 4.44 -2.52 27.51
CA PRO A 308 5.09 -1.71 28.54
C PRO A 308 5.90 -2.52 29.56
N SER A 309 5.74 -3.84 29.62
CA SER A 309 6.55 -4.72 30.50
C SER A 309 7.96 -4.94 29.99
N LYS A 310 8.22 -4.63 28.72
CA LYS A 310 9.53 -4.80 28.05
C LYS A 310 10.33 -3.50 28.01
N PRO A 311 11.67 -3.59 27.98
CA PRO A 311 12.51 -2.41 27.74
C PRO A 311 12.29 -1.85 26.34
N ALA A 312 12.50 -0.54 26.16
CA ALA A 312 12.50 0.11 24.85
C ALA A 312 13.53 -0.56 23.91
N PHE A 313 13.12 -0.75 22.65
CA PHE A 313 14.01 -1.27 21.61
C PHE A 313 14.45 -0.10 20.72
N ASN A 314 15.38 0.68 21.23
CA ASN A 314 16.00 1.75 20.45
C ASN A 314 17.01 1.12 19.49
N TYR A 315 16.58 0.84 18.27
CA TYR A 315 17.42 0.18 17.27
C TYR A 315 18.42 1.17 16.66
N THR A 316 19.69 0.82 16.63
CA THR A 316 20.75 1.70 16.13
C THR A 316 21.43 1.15 14.90
N ILE A 317 21.78 2.04 13.97
CA ILE A 317 22.63 1.77 12.82
C ILE A 317 23.80 2.76 12.90
N ASP A 318 25.02 2.26 13.13
CA ASP A 318 26.19 3.12 13.19
C ASP A 318 26.59 3.59 11.79
N LYS A 319 27.27 4.74 11.73
CA LYS A 319 27.73 5.34 10.48
C LYS A 319 28.45 4.34 9.58
N GLY A 320 27.97 4.25 8.34
CA GLY A 320 28.49 3.33 7.31
C GLY A 320 27.94 1.90 7.41
N GLN A 321 27.25 1.53 8.50
CA GLN A 321 26.59 0.23 8.64
C GLN A 321 25.23 0.22 7.94
N THR A 322 24.69 -0.98 7.73
CA THR A 322 23.40 -1.20 7.06
C THR A 322 22.47 -2.06 7.92
N ALA A 323 21.16 -1.85 7.72
CA ALA A 323 20.11 -2.74 8.20
C ALA A 323 19.18 -3.08 7.05
N THR A 324 18.73 -4.35 6.99
CA THR A 324 17.83 -4.80 5.94
C THR A 324 16.53 -5.32 6.55
N PHE A 325 15.40 -4.83 6.04
CA PHE A 325 14.05 -5.24 6.40
C PHE A 325 13.39 -5.92 5.20
N ARG A 326 12.68 -7.01 5.44
CA ARG A 326 12.05 -7.84 4.41
C ARG A 326 10.61 -8.10 4.81
N TYR A 327 9.68 -7.84 3.90
CA TYR A 327 8.26 -8.10 4.10
C TYR A 327 7.67 -8.70 2.84
N ARG A 328 6.74 -9.64 3.00
CA ARG A 328 5.88 -10.12 1.92
C ARG A 328 4.47 -9.62 2.15
N VAL A 329 3.90 -8.99 1.13
CA VAL A 329 2.49 -8.58 1.10
C VAL A 329 1.77 -9.41 0.06
N LEU A 330 0.63 -9.98 0.47
CA LEU A 330 -0.20 -10.82 -0.40
C LEU A 330 -1.62 -10.25 -0.46
N LEU A 331 -2.16 -10.23 -1.67
CA LEU A 331 -3.55 -9.85 -1.93
C LEU A 331 -4.26 -11.07 -2.52
N TYR A 332 -5.14 -11.67 -1.72
CA TYR A 332 -5.93 -12.83 -2.11
C TYR A 332 -7.35 -12.42 -2.50
N SER A 333 -7.91 -13.04 -3.53
CA SER A 333 -9.32 -12.90 -3.92
C SER A 333 -10.23 -13.90 -3.18
N HIS A 334 -9.80 -14.39 -2.02
CA HIS A 334 -10.51 -15.36 -1.17
C HIS A 334 -10.06 -15.25 0.30
N THR A 335 -10.70 -16.04 1.18
CA THR A 335 -10.27 -16.19 2.58
C THR A 335 -9.11 -17.20 2.65
N VAL A 336 -8.08 -16.86 3.46
CA VAL A 336 -6.94 -17.78 3.71
C VAL A 336 -7.01 -18.36 5.12
N THR A 337 -6.52 -19.59 5.26
CA THR A 337 -6.43 -20.28 6.54
C THR A 337 -5.11 -19.99 7.25
N PRO A 338 -5.04 -20.13 8.60
CA PRO A 338 -3.77 -20.06 9.32
C PRO A 338 -2.71 -21.06 8.82
N GLN A 339 -3.11 -22.21 8.31
CA GLN A 339 -2.18 -23.20 7.78
C GLN A 339 -1.54 -22.73 6.47
N GLU A 340 -2.32 -22.14 5.55
CA GLU A 340 -1.80 -21.52 4.32
C GLU A 340 -0.85 -20.38 4.64
N MET A 341 -1.21 -19.51 5.59
CA MET A 341 -0.35 -18.40 6.02
C MET A 341 0.93 -18.87 6.70
N ASN A 342 0.89 -19.96 7.46
CA ASN A 342 2.09 -20.57 8.05
C ASN A 342 3.02 -21.12 6.96
N HIS A 343 2.47 -21.79 5.96
CA HIS A 343 3.24 -22.27 4.81
C HIS A 343 3.88 -21.12 4.03
N GLU A 344 3.12 -20.05 3.79
CA GLU A 344 3.63 -18.84 3.11
C GLU A 344 4.75 -18.16 3.90
N ALA A 345 4.61 -18.09 5.23
CA ALA A 345 5.65 -17.53 6.09
C ALA A 345 6.92 -18.41 6.12
N ASP A 346 6.77 -19.74 6.11
CA ASP A 346 7.92 -20.66 6.04
C ASP A 346 8.63 -20.56 4.68
N ALA A 347 7.86 -20.43 3.58
CA ALA A 347 8.42 -20.22 2.24
C ALA A 347 9.16 -18.89 2.15
N PHE A 348 8.58 -17.79 2.67
CA PHE A 348 9.23 -16.49 2.68
C PHE A 348 10.49 -16.46 3.55
N ALA A 349 10.49 -17.16 4.69
CA ALA A 349 11.67 -17.31 5.56
C ALA A 349 12.84 -18.02 4.86
N ALA A 350 12.56 -18.89 3.89
CA ALA A 350 13.57 -19.57 3.08
C ALA A 350 14.12 -18.70 1.92
N ASP A 351 13.39 -17.64 1.54
CA ASP A 351 13.83 -16.66 0.56
C ASP A 351 14.72 -15.59 1.24
N TYR A 352 15.62 -14.94 0.51
CA TYR A 352 16.35 -13.73 0.94
C TYR A 352 17.21 -13.87 2.22
N HIS A 353 18.07 -14.87 2.27
CA HIS A 353 19.07 -15.09 3.34
C HIS A 353 20.11 -13.97 3.47
#